data_d46104ee967fe59695d05c0c2ea2d8dd
#
_entry.id   d46104ee967fe59695d05c0c2ea2d8dd
#
_cell.length_a   1.000
_cell.length_b   1.000
_cell.length_c   1.000
_cell.angle_alpha   90.00
_cell.angle_beta   90.00
_cell.angle_gamma   90.00
#
_symmetry.space_group_name_H-M   'P 1'
#
loop_
_entity.id
_entity.type
_entity.pdbx_description
1 polymer ?
#
loop_
_entity_poly.entity_id
_entity_poly.type
_entity_poly.pdbx_seq_one_letter_code
_entity_poly.pdbx_strand_id
1 'polypeptide(L)'
;MSPVACYPRGQMTDASETNAQKESLPKRFFRKVIDIVKQKDSPHKIALGMALGIFVGILPIMGIQMTVVALIAIPLRANLKAAVAGVWISNPITFLPMYWGYYQFGLLFFPSREISLKEFKEIITVAGGWDWSAVEQSISRIFAMGIDILAPMWVGASILAVAFGIPTYFATKRFVIAYRARKKRRATD
;
A
#
# COMPACT_ATOMS: atom_id res chain seq x y z
N MET A 1 33.77 49.97 -3.17
CA MET A 1 33.16 49.24 -2.03
C MET A 1 31.67 49.11 -2.32
N SER A 2 31.26 47.97 -2.86
CA SER A 2 29.86 47.64 -3.19
C SER A 2 29.26 46.81 -2.06
N PRO A 3 28.06 47.13 -1.54
CA PRO A 3 27.43 46.35 -0.52
C PRO A 3 26.88 45.05 -1.06
N VAL A 4 27.35 43.92 -0.48
CA VAL A 4 26.80 42.59 -0.75
C VAL A 4 25.41 42.52 -0.08
N ALA A 5 24.38 42.45 -0.92
CA ALA A 5 23.00 42.24 -0.44
C ALA A 5 22.87 40.85 0.18
N CYS A 6 22.67 40.82 1.48
CA CYS A 6 22.38 39.60 2.25
C CYS A 6 20.93 39.18 1.95
N TYR A 7 20.73 38.17 1.13
CA TYR A 7 19.40 37.60 0.85
C TYR A 7 19.00 36.66 1.97
N PRO A 8 17.85 36.82 2.64
CA PRO A 8 17.43 35.97 3.74
C PRO A 8 17.08 34.57 3.23
N ARG A 9 17.81 33.58 3.71
CA ARG A 9 17.70 32.14 3.36
C ARG A 9 16.38 31.46 3.81
N GLY A 10 15.44 32.21 4.37
CA GLY A 10 14.20 31.68 4.94
C GLY A 10 12.99 31.62 4.01
N GLN A 11 13.00 32.29 2.84
CA GLN A 11 11.79 32.39 2.01
C GLN A 11 11.66 31.33 0.90
N MET A 12 12.69 30.50 0.67
CA MET A 12 12.61 29.43 -0.34
C MET A 12 11.99 28.12 0.17
N THR A 13 11.88 27.94 1.48
CA THR A 13 11.29 26.73 2.07
C THR A 13 9.77 26.76 2.13
N ASP A 14 9.18 27.93 2.36
CA ASP A 14 7.71 28.06 2.51
C ASP A 14 6.94 27.91 1.20
N ALA A 15 7.50 28.32 0.09
CA ALA A 15 6.83 28.22 -1.22
C ALA A 15 6.79 26.78 -1.78
N SER A 16 7.76 25.93 -1.42
CA SER A 16 7.79 24.53 -1.83
C SER A 16 6.86 23.66 -0.97
N GLU A 17 6.70 23.98 0.31
CA GLU A 17 5.81 23.27 1.22
C GLU A 17 4.34 23.62 0.98
N THR A 18 4.03 24.88 0.69
CA THR A 18 2.65 25.35 0.40
C THR A 18 2.10 24.77 -0.90
N ASN A 19 2.93 24.58 -1.93
CA ASN A 19 2.52 23.94 -3.19
C ASN A 19 2.33 22.41 -3.05
N ALA A 20 3.07 21.76 -2.14
CA ALA A 20 2.89 20.34 -1.86
C ALA A 20 1.57 20.03 -1.16
N GLN A 21 0.99 20.98 -0.44
CA GLN A 21 -0.23 20.81 0.34
C GLN A 21 -1.52 20.93 -0.51
N LYS A 22 -1.46 21.59 -1.67
CA LYS A 22 -2.61 21.80 -2.60
C LYS A 22 -2.80 20.70 -3.64
N GLU A 23 -1.89 19.73 -3.77
CA GLU A 23 -2.07 18.64 -4.73
C GLU A 23 -3.06 17.58 -4.23
N SER A 24 -4.00 17.19 -5.10
CA SER A 24 -4.94 16.09 -4.83
C SER A 24 -4.20 14.79 -4.53
N LEU A 25 -4.70 14.00 -3.58
CA LEU A 25 -4.13 12.72 -3.12
C LEU A 25 -3.66 11.79 -4.27
N PRO A 26 -4.41 11.61 -5.38
CA PRO A 26 -3.96 10.77 -6.48
C PRO A 26 -2.71 11.30 -7.18
N LYS A 27 -2.57 12.63 -7.34
CA LYS A 27 -1.38 13.24 -7.96
C LYS A 27 -0.12 13.05 -7.11
N ARG A 28 -0.25 13.16 -5.79
CA ARG A 28 0.86 12.89 -4.84
C ARG A 28 1.30 11.42 -4.88
N PHE A 29 0.35 10.50 -5.00
CA PHE A 29 0.64 9.08 -5.14
C PHE A 29 1.37 8.80 -6.47
N PHE A 30 0.87 9.30 -7.59
CA PHE A 30 1.52 9.14 -8.90
C PHE A 30 2.95 9.69 -8.92
N ARG A 31 3.19 10.84 -8.29
CA ARG A 31 4.53 11.42 -8.18
C ARG A 31 5.47 10.53 -7.39
N LYS A 32 5.04 10.00 -6.25
CA LYS A 32 5.83 9.04 -5.47
C LYS A 32 6.16 7.77 -6.25
N VAL A 33 5.21 7.23 -7.01
CA VAL A 33 5.45 6.07 -7.88
C VAL A 33 6.48 6.38 -8.96
N ILE A 34 6.40 7.55 -9.60
CA ILE A 34 7.40 7.99 -10.58
C ILE A 34 8.79 8.16 -9.95
N ASP A 35 8.87 8.68 -8.74
CA ASP A 35 10.15 8.84 -8.04
C ASP A 35 10.77 7.48 -7.66
N ILE A 36 9.96 6.48 -7.35
CA ILE A 36 10.41 5.10 -7.15
C ILE A 36 10.99 4.53 -8.47
N VAL A 37 10.33 4.77 -9.59
CA VAL A 37 10.79 4.32 -10.92
C VAL A 37 12.12 4.97 -11.33
N LYS A 38 12.37 6.22 -10.89
CA LYS A 38 13.61 6.97 -11.12
C LYS A 38 14.78 6.48 -10.28
N GLN A 39 14.57 5.66 -9.24
CA GLN A 39 15.64 5.14 -8.40
C GLN A 39 16.64 4.30 -9.21
N LYS A 40 17.89 4.24 -8.74
CA LYS A 40 18.96 3.48 -9.40
C LYS A 40 18.85 1.95 -9.23
N ASP A 41 17.84 1.48 -8.46
CA ASP A 41 17.62 0.05 -8.25
C ASP A 41 17.24 -0.68 -9.54
N SER A 42 17.54 -1.97 -9.60
CA SER A 42 17.17 -2.78 -10.76
C SER A 42 15.64 -2.85 -10.95
N PRO A 43 15.14 -2.95 -12.19
CA PRO A 43 13.71 -3.10 -12.46
C PRO A 43 13.07 -4.28 -11.72
N HIS A 44 13.85 -5.35 -11.51
CA HIS A 44 13.41 -6.52 -10.74
C HIS A 44 13.14 -6.16 -9.26
N LYS A 45 14.06 -5.45 -8.59
CA LYS A 45 13.91 -5.07 -7.18
C LYS A 45 12.70 -4.16 -6.96
N ILE A 46 12.46 -3.22 -7.88
CA ILE A 46 11.30 -2.32 -7.82
C ILE A 46 10.00 -3.11 -8.03
N ALA A 47 9.97 -3.98 -9.03
CA ALA A 47 8.80 -4.81 -9.32
C ALA A 47 8.49 -5.80 -8.19
N LEU A 48 9.53 -6.41 -7.61
CA LEU A 48 9.38 -7.32 -6.47
C LEU A 48 8.84 -6.57 -5.25
N GLY A 49 9.39 -5.38 -4.95
CA GLY A 49 8.89 -4.55 -3.85
C GLY A 49 7.41 -4.18 -4.05
N MET A 50 7.03 -3.70 -5.22
CA MET A 50 5.64 -3.34 -5.52
C MET A 50 4.70 -4.54 -5.41
N ALA A 51 5.10 -5.70 -5.93
CA ALA A 51 4.30 -6.93 -5.84
C ALA A 51 4.11 -7.40 -4.40
N LEU A 52 5.19 -7.40 -3.60
CA LEU A 52 5.13 -7.71 -2.18
C LEU A 52 4.25 -6.72 -1.41
N GLY A 53 4.34 -5.44 -1.74
CA GLY A 53 3.50 -4.41 -1.13
C GLY A 53 2.02 -4.64 -1.42
N ILE A 54 1.65 -4.91 -2.67
CA ILE A 54 0.27 -5.24 -3.05
C ILE A 54 -0.18 -6.54 -2.37
N PHE A 55 0.66 -7.57 -2.37
CA PHE A 55 0.35 -8.85 -1.73
C PHE A 55 0.03 -8.67 -0.24
N VAL A 56 0.94 -8.04 0.52
CA VAL A 56 0.75 -7.80 1.95
C VAL A 56 -0.38 -6.80 2.22
N GLY A 57 -0.54 -5.79 1.34
CA GLY A 57 -1.62 -4.80 1.45
C GLY A 57 -3.02 -5.38 1.25
N ILE A 58 -3.18 -6.50 0.54
CA ILE A 58 -4.45 -7.21 0.39
C ILE A 58 -4.75 -8.09 1.61
N LEU A 59 -3.74 -8.61 2.30
CA LEU A 59 -3.97 -9.44 3.48
C LEU A 59 -4.67 -8.65 4.60
N PRO A 60 -5.59 -9.28 5.34
CA PRO A 60 -6.34 -8.63 6.42
C PRO A 60 -5.52 -8.51 7.71
N ILE A 61 -4.37 -7.82 7.64
CA ILE A 61 -3.41 -7.60 8.73
C ILE A 61 -3.19 -6.10 8.98
N MET A 62 -4.27 -5.32 8.97
CA MET A 62 -4.20 -3.86 9.13
C MET A 62 -3.46 -3.47 10.42
N GLY A 63 -2.65 -2.42 10.33
CA GLY A 63 -1.81 -1.91 11.43
C GLY A 63 -0.39 -2.45 11.42
N ILE A 64 -0.18 -3.76 11.20
CA ILE A 64 1.17 -4.37 11.19
C ILE A 64 1.72 -4.60 9.77
N GLN A 65 0.94 -4.36 8.73
CA GLN A 65 1.30 -4.65 7.34
C GLN A 65 2.58 -3.94 6.86
N MET A 66 2.88 -2.74 7.38
CA MET A 66 4.14 -2.02 7.08
C MET A 66 5.35 -2.76 7.64
N THR A 67 5.23 -3.28 8.86
CA THR A 67 6.28 -4.09 9.50
C THR A 67 6.46 -5.42 8.75
N VAL A 68 5.35 -6.10 8.44
CA VAL A 68 5.38 -7.37 7.72
C VAL A 68 6.02 -7.23 6.35
N VAL A 69 5.63 -6.21 5.58
CA VAL A 69 6.22 -5.99 4.24
C VAL A 69 7.71 -5.65 4.34
N ALA A 70 8.15 -4.90 5.35
CA ALA A 70 9.56 -4.59 5.56
C ALA A 70 10.36 -5.85 5.90
N LEU A 71 9.85 -6.68 6.81
CA LEU A 71 10.48 -7.95 7.20
C LEU A 71 10.65 -8.92 6.02
N ILE A 72 9.71 -8.91 5.07
CA ILE A 72 9.80 -9.76 3.87
C ILE A 72 10.67 -9.11 2.79
N ALA A 73 10.56 -7.80 2.57
CA ALA A 73 11.26 -7.10 1.51
C ALA A 73 12.78 -7.02 1.73
N ILE A 74 13.24 -6.89 2.99
CA ILE A 74 14.66 -6.77 3.32
C ILE A 74 15.44 -8.05 2.94
N PRO A 75 15.09 -9.26 3.39
CA PRO A 75 15.83 -10.47 3.03
C PRO A 75 15.73 -10.80 1.54
N LEU A 76 14.62 -10.46 0.89
CA LEU A 76 14.46 -10.64 -0.56
C LEU A 76 15.17 -9.56 -1.38
N ARG A 77 15.85 -8.61 -0.74
CA ARG A 77 16.53 -7.46 -1.38
C ARG A 77 15.62 -6.70 -2.33
N ALA A 78 14.33 -6.67 -2.02
CA ALA A 78 13.32 -5.90 -2.76
C ALA A 78 13.44 -4.41 -2.44
N ASN A 79 12.93 -3.54 -3.32
CA ASN A 79 12.92 -2.11 -3.06
C ASN A 79 11.85 -1.79 -2.00
N LEU A 80 12.30 -1.40 -0.79
CA LEU A 80 11.42 -1.13 0.34
C LEU A 80 10.45 0.04 0.07
N LYS A 81 10.89 1.08 -0.64
CA LYS A 81 10.02 2.21 -0.98
C LYS A 81 8.89 1.80 -1.91
N ALA A 82 9.17 0.90 -2.87
CA ALA A 82 8.16 0.32 -3.74
C ALA A 82 7.21 -0.59 -2.95
N ALA A 83 7.72 -1.36 -2.00
CA ALA A 83 6.91 -2.22 -1.15
C ALA A 83 5.94 -1.40 -0.27
N VAL A 84 6.43 -0.38 0.41
CA VAL A 84 5.60 0.56 1.19
C VAL A 84 4.55 1.25 0.32
N ALA A 85 4.91 1.68 -0.91
CA ALA A 85 3.95 2.28 -1.82
C ALA A 85 2.86 1.29 -2.24
N GLY A 86 3.19 0.00 -2.41
CA GLY A 86 2.23 -1.05 -2.73
C GLY A 86 1.23 -1.31 -1.60
N VAL A 87 1.68 -1.28 -0.35
CA VAL A 87 0.80 -1.46 0.83
C VAL A 87 -0.28 -0.37 0.93
N TRP A 88 -0.02 0.83 0.41
CA TRP A 88 -0.98 1.95 0.43
C TRP A 88 -2.28 1.71 -0.35
N ILE A 89 -2.42 0.59 -1.04
CA ILE A 89 -3.70 0.20 -1.66
C ILE A 89 -4.79 0.01 -0.61
N SER A 90 -4.45 -0.52 0.56
CA SER A 90 -5.33 -0.56 1.71
C SER A 90 -5.14 0.70 2.56
N ASN A 91 -6.11 1.58 2.50
CA ASN A 91 -6.19 2.79 3.29
C ASN A 91 -7.53 2.84 4.03
N PRO A 92 -7.73 3.74 5.01
CA PRO A 92 -8.97 3.78 5.79
C PRO A 92 -10.26 3.91 4.96
N ILE A 93 -10.18 4.45 3.75
CA ILE A 93 -11.35 4.62 2.87
C ILE A 93 -11.67 3.31 2.13
N THR A 94 -10.63 2.62 1.64
CA THR A 94 -10.79 1.38 0.87
C THR A 94 -10.90 0.14 1.75
N PHE A 95 -10.56 0.24 3.02
CA PHE A 95 -10.53 -0.84 3.98
C PHE A 95 -11.85 -1.61 4.06
N LEU A 96 -12.96 -0.92 4.35
CA LEU A 96 -14.25 -1.56 4.54
C LEU A 96 -14.75 -2.30 3.29
N PRO A 97 -14.81 -1.67 2.10
CA PRO A 97 -15.26 -2.37 0.90
C PRO A 97 -14.31 -3.51 0.48
N MET A 98 -13.00 -3.38 0.70
CA MET A 98 -12.04 -4.43 0.38
C MET A 98 -12.24 -5.66 1.27
N TYR A 99 -12.35 -5.48 2.59
CA TYR A 99 -12.52 -6.58 3.53
C TYR A 99 -13.87 -7.30 3.34
N TRP A 100 -14.92 -6.53 3.07
CA TRP A 100 -16.20 -7.10 2.67
C TRP A 100 -16.08 -7.93 1.39
N GLY A 101 -15.39 -7.40 0.38
CA GLY A 101 -15.12 -8.13 -0.86
C GLY A 101 -14.32 -9.42 -0.64
N TYR A 102 -13.33 -9.40 0.24
CA TYR A 102 -12.56 -10.61 0.58
C TYR A 102 -13.43 -11.66 1.26
N TYR A 103 -14.27 -11.25 2.18
CA TYR A 103 -15.22 -12.12 2.86
C TYR A 103 -16.20 -12.76 1.87
N GLN A 104 -16.87 -11.95 1.05
CA GLN A 104 -17.81 -12.45 0.04
C GLN A 104 -17.16 -13.38 -0.99
N PHE A 105 -15.96 -13.03 -1.44
CA PHE A 105 -15.20 -13.87 -2.36
C PHE A 105 -14.74 -15.18 -1.70
N GLY A 106 -14.38 -15.10 -0.43
CA GLY A 106 -13.97 -16.27 0.35
C GLY A 106 -15.09 -17.26 0.61
N LEU A 107 -16.34 -16.80 0.76
CA LEU A 107 -17.51 -17.64 0.93
C LEU A 107 -17.73 -18.61 -0.24
N LEU A 108 -17.23 -18.30 -1.44
CA LEU A 108 -17.29 -19.19 -2.60
C LEU A 108 -16.44 -20.45 -2.41
N PHE A 109 -15.37 -20.36 -1.61
CA PHE A 109 -14.41 -21.45 -1.38
C PHE A 109 -14.54 -22.07 0.00
N PHE A 110 -15.04 -21.28 0.94
CA PHE A 110 -15.22 -21.69 2.34
C PHE A 110 -16.60 -21.26 2.82
N PRO A 111 -17.65 -22.07 2.54
CA PRO A 111 -19.00 -21.77 2.97
C PRO A 111 -19.11 -21.65 4.50
N SER A 112 -19.52 -20.50 4.97
CA SER A 112 -19.70 -20.17 6.37
C SER A 112 -20.99 -19.37 6.54
N ARG A 113 -21.32 -18.98 7.78
CA ARG A 113 -22.49 -18.16 8.07
C ARG A 113 -22.44 -16.85 7.24
N GLU A 114 -23.46 -16.63 6.43
CA GLU A 114 -23.65 -15.36 5.77
C GLU A 114 -24.05 -14.28 6.78
N ILE A 115 -23.29 -13.18 6.81
CA ILE A 115 -23.61 -12.00 7.61
C ILE A 115 -23.93 -10.82 6.68
N SER A 116 -24.78 -9.90 7.14
CA SER A 116 -25.11 -8.71 6.38
C SER A 116 -23.95 -7.72 6.36
N LEU A 117 -23.90 -6.84 5.33
CA LEU A 117 -22.92 -5.75 5.27
C LEU A 117 -22.97 -4.85 6.52
N LYS A 118 -24.16 -4.67 7.11
CA LYS A 118 -24.36 -3.85 8.31
C LYS A 118 -23.68 -4.49 9.51
N GLU A 119 -23.92 -5.76 9.72
CA GLU A 119 -23.30 -6.58 10.77
C GLU A 119 -21.78 -6.64 10.63
N PHE A 120 -21.30 -6.88 9.40
CA PHE A 120 -19.87 -6.87 9.06
C PHE A 120 -19.23 -5.50 9.37
N LYS A 121 -19.90 -4.39 9.02
CA LYS A 121 -19.43 -3.05 9.30
C LYS A 121 -19.31 -2.78 10.80
N GLU A 122 -20.30 -3.17 11.60
CA GLU A 122 -20.27 -3.01 13.06
C GLU A 122 -19.07 -3.76 13.66
N ILE A 123 -18.88 -4.99 13.23
CA ILE A 123 -17.78 -5.84 13.69
C ILE A 123 -16.41 -5.20 13.39
N ILE A 124 -16.19 -4.74 12.16
CA ILE A 124 -14.87 -4.26 11.72
C ILE A 124 -14.59 -2.81 12.12
N THR A 125 -15.59 -1.93 12.20
CA THR A 125 -15.36 -0.55 12.65
C THR A 125 -15.00 -0.46 14.12
N VAL A 126 -15.46 -1.37 14.94
CA VAL A 126 -15.02 -1.49 16.33
C VAL A 126 -13.54 -1.89 16.43
N ALA A 127 -13.02 -2.62 15.43
CA ALA A 127 -11.61 -3.06 15.36
C ALA A 127 -10.66 -2.00 14.77
N GLY A 128 -11.15 -0.92 14.18
CA GLY A 128 -10.37 0.06 13.39
C GLY A 128 -9.86 1.28 14.16
N GLY A 129 -9.81 1.28 15.49
CA GLY A 129 -9.21 2.36 16.27
C GLY A 129 -7.69 2.47 16.07
N TRP A 130 -7.18 3.69 15.96
CA TRP A 130 -5.75 3.99 15.77
C TRP A 130 -4.94 4.00 17.07
N ASP A 131 -5.56 3.59 18.18
CA ASP A 131 -4.93 3.57 19.50
C ASP A 131 -4.36 2.17 19.79
N TRP A 132 -3.19 2.09 20.41
CA TRP A 132 -2.53 0.82 20.71
C TRP A 132 -3.38 -0.09 21.61
N SER A 133 -4.14 0.47 22.55
CA SER A 133 -5.14 -0.23 23.36
C SER A 133 -6.29 -0.79 22.51
N ALA A 134 -6.65 -0.10 21.41
CA ALA A 134 -7.64 -0.56 20.45
C ALA A 134 -7.14 -1.73 19.60
N VAL A 135 -5.83 -1.80 19.32
CA VAL A 135 -5.21 -2.94 18.61
C VAL A 135 -5.32 -4.23 19.45
N GLU A 136 -5.02 -4.16 20.73
CA GLU A 136 -5.13 -5.32 21.65
C GLU A 136 -6.57 -5.80 21.80
N GLN A 137 -7.51 -4.87 21.97
CA GLN A 137 -8.95 -5.17 21.99
C GLN A 137 -9.45 -5.69 20.64
N SER A 138 -8.88 -5.22 19.53
CA SER A 138 -9.23 -5.66 18.19
C SER A 138 -8.77 -7.10 17.94
N ILE A 139 -7.59 -7.46 18.38
CA ILE A 139 -7.07 -8.83 18.27
C ILE A 139 -7.99 -9.80 19.05
N SER A 140 -8.34 -9.48 20.29
CA SER A 140 -9.23 -10.34 21.09
C SER A 140 -10.64 -10.46 20.49
N ARG A 141 -11.17 -9.38 19.92
CA ARG A 141 -12.47 -9.37 19.24
C ARG A 141 -12.44 -10.11 17.91
N ILE A 142 -11.38 -9.97 17.13
CA ILE A 142 -11.15 -10.72 15.89
C ILE A 142 -11.15 -12.23 16.19
N PHE A 143 -10.50 -12.66 17.28
CA PHE A 143 -10.58 -14.05 17.74
C PHE A 143 -11.98 -14.42 18.27
N ALA A 144 -12.70 -13.50 18.90
CA ALA A 144 -14.08 -13.70 19.37
C ALA A 144 -15.12 -13.76 18.24
N MET A 145 -14.85 -13.19 17.05
CA MET A 145 -15.72 -13.27 15.88
C MET A 145 -15.88 -14.68 15.32
N GLY A 146 -15.04 -15.59 15.77
CA GLY A 146 -15.07 -16.96 15.32
C GLY A 146 -14.47 -17.19 13.95
N ILE A 147 -14.13 -18.43 13.73
CA ILE A 147 -13.49 -18.91 12.49
C ILE A 147 -14.39 -18.72 11.26
N ASP A 148 -15.70 -18.63 11.48
CA ASP A 148 -16.71 -18.51 10.42
C ASP A 148 -16.64 -17.22 9.60
N ILE A 149 -16.06 -16.15 10.16
CA ILE A 149 -15.85 -14.87 9.45
C ILE A 149 -14.40 -14.76 8.99
N LEU A 150 -13.48 -15.14 9.86
CA LEU A 150 -12.05 -15.02 9.58
C LEU A 150 -11.60 -15.95 8.47
N ALA A 151 -12.05 -17.22 8.48
CA ALA A 151 -11.59 -18.21 7.51
C ALA A 151 -11.94 -17.81 6.06
N PRO A 152 -13.20 -17.50 5.68
CA PRO A 152 -13.51 -17.05 4.33
C PRO A 152 -12.79 -15.76 3.98
N MET A 153 -12.69 -14.80 4.91
CA MET A 153 -12.00 -13.53 4.65
C MET A 153 -10.50 -13.75 4.36
N TRP A 154 -9.81 -14.62 5.11
CA TRP A 154 -8.39 -14.96 4.86
C TRP A 154 -8.21 -15.75 3.58
N VAL A 155 -9.07 -16.71 3.30
CA VAL A 155 -9.02 -17.49 2.06
C VAL A 155 -9.23 -16.57 0.85
N GLY A 156 -10.28 -15.75 0.86
CA GLY A 156 -10.55 -14.79 -0.21
C GLY A 156 -9.41 -13.79 -0.42
N ALA A 157 -8.90 -13.20 0.67
CA ALA A 157 -7.77 -12.28 0.62
C ALA A 157 -6.50 -12.95 0.07
N SER A 158 -6.19 -14.18 0.50
CA SER A 158 -4.98 -14.89 0.06
C SER A 158 -5.02 -15.19 -1.45
N ILE A 159 -6.15 -15.64 -1.96
CA ILE A 159 -6.33 -15.90 -3.40
C ILE A 159 -6.18 -14.59 -4.19
N LEU A 160 -6.82 -13.52 -3.75
CA LEU A 160 -6.72 -12.21 -4.39
C LEU A 160 -5.32 -11.61 -4.27
N ALA A 161 -4.63 -11.79 -3.15
CA ALA A 161 -3.25 -11.33 -2.96
C ALA A 161 -2.29 -11.97 -3.99
N VAL A 162 -2.43 -13.27 -4.25
CA VAL A 162 -1.68 -13.96 -5.30
C VAL A 162 -2.11 -13.48 -6.68
N ALA A 163 -3.41 -13.41 -6.93
CA ALA A 163 -3.98 -13.03 -8.23
C ALA A 163 -3.61 -11.60 -8.66
N PHE A 164 -3.47 -10.66 -7.73
CA PHE A 164 -3.03 -9.30 -8.00
C PHE A 164 -1.52 -9.09 -7.84
N GLY A 165 -0.88 -9.78 -6.92
CA GLY A 165 0.55 -9.67 -6.65
C GLY A 165 1.40 -10.11 -7.84
N ILE A 166 1.09 -11.27 -8.45
CA ILE A 166 1.85 -11.80 -9.58
C ILE A 166 1.77 -10.89 -10.82
N PRO A 167 0.57 -10.49 -11.31
CA PRO A 167 0.48 -9.57 -12.44
C PRO A 167 1.14 -8.21 -12.16
N THR A 168 1.05 -7.70 -10.92
CA THR A 168 1.70 -6.46 -10.51
C THR A 168 3.21 -6.52 -10.70
N TYR A 169 3.86 -7.65 -10.39
CA TYR A 169 5.29 -7.82 -10.63
C TYR A 169 5.64 -7.64 -12.12
N PHE A 170 4.96 -8.34 -13.01
CA PHE A 170 5.23 -8.28 -14.45
C PHE A 170 4.90 -6.90 -15.03
N ALA A 171 3.76 -6.33 -14.66
CA ALA A 171 3.34 -5.01 -15.09
C ALA A 171 4.36 -3.93 -14.65
N THR A 172 4.74 -3.93 -13.37
CA THR A 172 5.71 -2.97 -12.83
C THR A 172 7.08 -3.14 -13.49
N LYS A 173 7.56 -4.37 -13.66
CA LYS A 173 8.85 -4.65 -14.32
C LYS A 173 8.88 -4.10 -15.75
N ARG A 174 7.86 -4.40 -16.54
CA ARG A 174 7.73 -3.90 -17.93
C ARG A 174 7.63 -2.37 -17.95
N PHE A 175 6.85 -1.78 -17.06
CA PHE A 175 6.70 -0.33 -16.96
C PHE A 175 8.02 0.37 -16.66
N VAL A 176 8.78 -0.13 -15.68
CA VAL A 176 10.08 0.46 -15.30
C VAL A 176 11.09 0.36 -16.45
N ILE A 177 11.15 -0.77 -17.14
CA ILE A 177 12.05 -0.97 -18.30
C ILE A 177 11.67 0.01 -19.43
N ALA A 178 10.39 0.07 -19.80
CA ALA A 178 9.90 0.95 -20.87
C ALA A 178 10.13 2.43 -20.54
N TYR A 179 9.85 2.83 -19.30
CA TYR A 179 10.08 4.21 -18.85
C TYR A 179 11.56 4.62 -18.97
N ARG A 180 12.48 3.74 -18.52
CA ARG A 180 13.93 4.01 -18.59
C ARG A 180 14.45 4.04 -20.02
N ALA A 181 13.95 3.17 -20.90
CA ALA A 181 14.31 3.16 -22.31
C ALA A 181 13.89 4.48 -23.02
N ARG A 182 12.65 4.94 -22.75
CA ARG A 182 12.17 6.23 -23.29
C ARG A 182 12.99 7.43 -22.80
N LYS A 183 13.37 7.40 -21.50
CA LYS A 183 14.20 8.48 -20.93
C LYS A 183 15.59 8.53 -21.56
N LYS A 184 16.19 7.34 -21.82
CA LYS A 184 17.53 7.26 -22.46
C LYS A 184 17.49 7.84 -23.89
N ARG A 185 16.46 7.52 -24.68
CA ARG A 185 16.30 8.06 -26.05
C ARG A 185 16.21 9.57 -26.04
N ARG A 186 15.38 10.17 -25.15
CA ARG A 186 15.24 11.64 -25.04
C ARG A 186 16.48 12.38 -24.53
N ALA A 187 17.48 11.70 -24.05
CA ALA A 187 18.74 12.29 -23.60
C ALA A 187 19.83 12.22 -24.69
N THR A 188 19.58 11.48 -25.78
CA THR A 188 20.46 11.32 -26.93
C THR A 188 20.01 12.11 -28.17
N ASP A 189 18.76 12.57 -28.18
CA ASP A 189 18.19 13.52 -29.13
C ASP A 189 18.32 14.97 -28.60
#